data_497646b02e9604d995f928fd787745b0
#
_entry.id   497646b02e9604d995f928fd787745b0
#
_cell.length_a   1.000
_cell.length_b   1.000
_cell.length_c   1.000
_cell.angle_alpha   90.00
_cell.angle_beta   90.00
_cell.angle_gamma   90.00
#
_symmetry.space_group_name_H-M   'P 1'
#
loop_
_entity.id
_entity.type
_entity.pdbx_description
1 polymer ?
#
loop_
_entity_poly.entity_id
_entity_poly.type
_entity_poly.pdbx_seq_one_letter_code
_entity_poly.pdbx_strand_id
1 'polypeptide(L)'
;MKKSIFKKLTTGICVVLLTAFSSCSKGEGDAPSPSGGRNAKFTVTVTNAPPSAYLSFVVVGLSRDPNEATVWKVNGVVQNNQNGVSLGKNEFSGNTKTYVIESVKPLQNISVGVQCINVEDLPYQISYKAEINGEVKADEKGFTVTKNADFTKGYTY
;
A
#
# COMPACT_ATOMS: atom_id res chain seq x y z
N MET A 1 57.98 59.94 -1.67
CA MET A 1 59.18 59.21 -2.09
C MET A 1 58.75 57.82 -2.53
N LYS A 2 58.78 57.57 -3.83
CA LYS A 2 59.68 56.60 -4.51
C LYS A 2 59.48 55.17 -3.96
N LYS A 3 59.20 54.10 -4.68
CA LYS A 3 59.38 53.63 -6.08
C LYS A 3 58.48 52.37 -6.21
N SER A 4 57.69 52.16 -7.23
CA SER A 4 58.01 51.62 -8.55
C SER A 4 58.62 50.22 -8.54
N ILE A 5 58.01 49.41 -9.39
CA ILE A 5 58.67 48.43 -10.30
C ILE A 5 58.22 46.96 -10.01
N PHE A 6 57.66 46.31 -10.87
CA PHE A 6 57.72 45.60 -12.12
C PHE A 6 56.87 44.33 -12.15
N LYS A 7 56.02 44.32 -13.10
CA LYS A 7 55.81 43.28 -14.12
C LYS A 7 56.44 41.92 -13.87
N LYS A 8 55.53 40.91 -13.88
CA LYS A 8 55.74 39.78 -14.79
C LYS A 8 54.42 39.19 -15.22
N LEU A 9 54.12 39.31 -16.46
CA LEU A 9 53.21 38.63 -17.31
C LEU A 9 53.61 37.15 -17.35
N THR A 10 52.75 36.26 -16.91
CA THR A 10 52.92 34.85 -17.22
C THR A 10 51.56 34.31 -17.70
N THR A 11 51.53 34.17 -18.99
CA THR A 11 50.52 33.44 -19.77
C THR A 11 50.51 32.00 -19.29
N GLY A 12 49.39 31.53 -18.77
CA GLY A 12 49.20 30.15 -18.31
C GLY A 12 47.80 29.69 -18.69
N ILE A 13 47.75 29.08 -19.81
CA ILE A 13 46.80 28.13 -20.39
C ILE A 13 45.64 27.73 -19.44
N CYS A 14 44.43 28.25 -19.72
CA CYS A 14 43.19 27.70 -19.25
C CYS A 14 42.94 26.34 -19.92
N VAL A 15 43.29 25.28 -19.23
CA VAL A 15 42.77 23.94 -19.54
C VAL A 15 41.38 23.87 -18.99
N VAL A 16 40.40 24.05 -19.87
CA VAL A 16 38.99 23.78 -19.58
C VAL A 16 38.83 22.26 -19.50
N LEU A 17 38.88 21.72 -18.30
CA LEU A 17 38.39 20.36 -18.03
C LEU A 17 36.87 20.37 -18.11
N LEU A 18 36.35 20.00 -19.26
CA LEU A 18 34.98 19.57 -19.44
C LEU A 18 34.81 18.23 -18.70
N THR A 19 34.50 18.29 -17.41
CA THR A 19 33.95 17.12 -16.70
C THR A 19 32.53 16.90 -17.19
N ALA A 20 32.40 15.96 -18.12
CA ALA A 20 31.11 15.38 -18.47
C ALA A 20 30.54 14.73 -17.19
N PHE A 21 29.62 15.41 -16.55
CA PHE A 21 28.75 14.78 -15.56
C PHE A 21 27.86 13.81 -16.30
N SER A 22 28.32 12.59 -16.47
CA SER A 22 27.46 11.44 -16.73
C SER A 22 26.57 11.27 -15.50
N SER A 23 25.46 12.00 -15.48
CA SER A 23 24.35 11.71 -14.59
C SER A 23 23.79 10.34 -14.98
N CYS A 24 24.43 9.26 -14.52
CA CYS A 24 23.73 8.01 -14.36
C CYS A 24 22.69 8.24 -13.26
N SER A 25 21.50 8.66 -13.64
CA SER A 25 20.33 8.34 -12.84
C SER A 25 20.29 6.80 -12.82
N LYS A 26 20.78 6.20 -11.75
CA LYS A 26 20.31 4.87 -11.38
C LYS A 26 18.80 5.04 -11.18
N GLY A 27 18.03 4.77 -12.22
CA GLY A 27 16.68 4.33 -12.05
C GLY A 27 16.79 3.16 -11.09
N GLU A 28 16.18 3.28 -9.92
CA GLU A 28 15.83 2.11 -9.14
C GLU A 28 15.13 1.20 -10.11
N GLY A 29 15.84 0.13 -10.48
CA GLY A 29 15.27 -0.86 -11.36
C GLY A 29 14.06 -1.40 -10.63
N ASP A 30 12.87 -1.12 -11.16
CA ASP A 30 11.68 -1.88 -10.83
C ASP A 30 12.09 -3.34 -10.93
N ALA A 31 12.11 -4.02 -9.78
CA ALA A 31 12.31 -5.46 -9.77
C ALA A 31 11.29 -6.02 -10.76
N PRO A 32 11.69 -6.87 -11.73
CA PRO A 32 10.77 -7.34 -12.74
C PRO A 32 9.57 -7.92 -12.04
N SER A 33 8.42 -7.31 -12.28
CA SER A 33 7.14 -7.79 -11.75
C SER A 33 7.03 -9.25 -12.15
N PRO A 34 6.90 -10.20 -11.21
CA PRO A 34 6.90 -11.60 -11.56
C PRO A 34 5.86 -11.82 -12.65
N SER A 35 6.29 -12.41 -13.77
CA SER A 35 5.47 -12.60 -14.98
C SER A 35 4.21 -13.44 -14.77
N GLY A 36 3.99 -13.91 -13.56
CA GLY A 36 2.89 -14.79 -13.18
C GLY A 36 2.06 -14.21 -12.04
N GLY A 37 1.49 -13.02 -12.07
CA GLY A 37 0.49 -12.53 -11.11
C GLY A 37 0.63 -13.00 -9.64
N ARG A 38 -0.19 -12.49 -8.74
CA ARG A 38 -0.15 -12.82 -7.30
C ARG A 38 -1.49 -13.36 -6.84
N ASN A 39 -1.48 -14.47 -6.10
CA ASN A 39 -2.65 -14.90 -5.34
C ASN A 39 -2.67 -14.17 -4.01
N ALA A 40 -3.85 -13.68 -3.62
CA ALA A 40 -4.01 -12.92 -2.40
C ALA A 40 -5.10 -13.53 -1.50
N LYS A 41 -4.85 -13.42 -0.19
CA LYS A 41 -5.83 -13.72 0.85
C LYS A 41 -5.73 -12.67 1.94
N PHE A 42 -6.86 -12.04 2.21
CA PHE A 42 -6.99 -11.07 3.30
C PHE A 42 -7.98 -11.59 4.32
N THR A 43 -7.60 -11.50 5.58
CA THR A 43 -8.50 -11.79 6.70
C THR A 43 -8.65 -10.53 7.54
N VAL A 44 -9.86 -10.04 7.68
CA VAL A 44 -10.17 -8.88 8.50
C VAL A 44 -11.21 -9.29 9.56
N THR A 45 -10.90 -8.99 10.81
CA THR A 45 -11.77 -9.27 11.95
C THR A 45 -12.01 -7.98 12.73
N VAL A 46 -13.26 -7.65 12.97
CA VAL A 46 -13.67 -6.53 13.83
C VAL A 46 -14.49 -7.07 14.98
N THR A 47 -14.17 -6.60 16.18
CA THR A 47 -14.81 -7.08 17.42
C THR A 47 -15.39 -5.89 18.18
N ASN A 48 -16.69 -5.98 18.51
CA ASN A 48 -17.44 -5.01 19.32
C ASN A 48 -17.45 -3.59 18.75
N ALA A 49 -17.54 -3.45 17.41
CA ALA A 49 -17.64 -2.13 16.80
C ALA A 49 -18.96 -1.44 17.21
N PRO A 50 -18.88 -0.24 17.81
CA PRO A 50 -20.07 0.52 18.17
C PRO A 50 -20.81 1.02 16.91
N PRO A 51 -22.11 1.32 17.01
CA PRO A 51 -22.88 1.84 15.88
C PRO A 51 -22.34 3.15 15.28
N SER A 52 -21.60 3.91 16.05
CA SER A 52 -20.96 5.18 15.65
C SER A 52 -19.59 5.00 14.96
N ALA A 53 -19.00 3.79 15.02
CA ALA A 53 -17.70 3.55 14.39
C ALA A 53 -17.77 3.77 12.87
N TYR A 54 -16.75 4.43 12.32
CA TYR A 54 -16.50 4.43 10.89
C TYR A 54 -15.61 3.25 10.53
N LEU A 55 -16.09 2.42 9.65
CA LEU A 55 -15.41 1.21 9.20
C LEU A 55 -15.42 1.16 7.68
N SER A 56 -14.26 1.01 7.10
CA SER A 56 -14.07 0.83 5.66
C SER A 56 -12.91 -0.13 5.42
N PHE A 57 -13.18 -1.22 4.75
CA PHE A 57 -12.20 -2.11 4.17
C PHE A 57 -12.48 -2.21 2.67
N VAL A 58 -11.51 -1.81 1.87
CA VAL A 58 -11.63 -1.85 0.40
C VAL A 58 -10.45 -2.61 -0.16
N VAL A 59 -10.71 -3.55 -1.03
CA VAL A 59 -9.67 -4.19 -1.83
C VAL A 59 -10.01 -4.11 -3.31
N VAL A 60 -9.03 -3.77 -4.13
CA VAL A 60 -9.14 -3.74 -5.59
C VAL A 60 -8.06 -4.63 -6.16
N GLY A 61 -8.43 -5.48 -7.12
CA GLY A 61 -7.52 -6.35 -7.84
C GLY A 61 -7.65 -6.16 -9.35
N LEU A 62 -6.52 -6.16 -10.04
CA LEU A 62 -6.50 -6.08 -11.49
C LEU A 62 -5.95 -7.38 -12.06
N SER A 63 -6.75 -8.03 -12.89
CA SER A 63 -6.33 -9.16 -13.72
C SER A 63 -5.39 -8.69 -14.84
N ARG A 64 -4.63 -9.63 -15.39
CA ARG A 64 -3.85 -9.40 -16.61
C ARG A 64 -4.75 -9.11 -17.81
N ASP A 65 -5.91 -9.76 -17.87
CA ASP A 65 -6.95 -9.45 -18.86
C ASP A 65 -7.83 -8.32 -18.33
N PRO A 66 -7.83 -7.14 -18.99
CA PRO A 66 -8.63 -5.99 -18.53
C PRO A 66 -10.15 -6.22 -18.61
N ASN A 67 -10.60 -7.20 -19.39
CA ASN A 67 -12.02 -7.56 -19.48
C ASN A 67 -12.46 -8.51 -18.36
N GLU A 68 -11.53 -9.00 -17.57
CA GLU A 68 -11.80 -9.95 -16.50
C GLU A 68 -11.98 -9.23 -15.17
N ALA A 69 -13.21 -9.04 -14.75
CA ALA A 69 -13.56 -8.38 -13.50
C ALA A 69 -13.91 -9.37 -12.36
N THR A 70 -14.16 -10.65 -12.65
CA THR A 70 -14.44 -11.65 -11.62
C THR A 70 -13.14 -12.13 -10.99
N VAL A 71 -12.66 -11.38 -9.98
CA VAL A 71 -11.34 -11.63 -9.41
C VAL A 71 -11.35 -11.96 -7.92
N TRP A 72 -12.47 -11.76 -7.23
CA TRP A 72 -12.58 -11.96 -5.79
C TRP A 72 -13.65 -12.99 -5.38
N LYS A 73 -13.42 -13.64 -4.26
CA LYS A 73 -14.43 -14.33 -3.45
C LYS A 73 -14.39 -13.80 -2.01
N VAL A 74 -15.55 -13.67 -1.38
CA VAL A 74 -15.73 -13.25 0.00
C VAL A 74 -16.36 -14.38 0.77
N ASN A 75 -15.72 -14.85 1.83
CA ASN A 75 -16.15 -16.01 2.62
C ASN A 75 -16.53 -17.22 1.73
N GLY A 76 -15.73 -17.48 0.69
CA GLY A 76 -15.92 -18.55 -0.28
C GLY A 76 -16.90 -18.25 -1.41
N VAL A 77 -17.65 -17.15 -1.37
CA VAL A 77 -18.63 -16.77 -2.42
C VAL A 77 -17.97 -15.87 -3.46
N VAL A 78 -17.99 -16.30 -4.72
CA VAL A 78 -17.40 -15.54 -5.85
C VAL A 78 -18.22 -14.26 -6.10
N GLN A 79 -17.51 -13.15 -6.28
CA GLN A 79 -18.07 -11.85 -6.61
C GLN A 79 -18.01 -11.64 -8.12
N ASN A 80 -19.09 -11.96 -8.81
CA ASN A 80 -19.15 -11.89 -10.27
C ASN A 80 -19.06 -10.45 -10.78
N ASN A 81 -18.22 -10.22 -11.80
CA ASN A 81 -18.01 -8.92 -12.44
C ASN A 81 -17.57 -7.81 -11.46
N GLN A 82 -16.82 -8.17 -10.43
CA GLN A 82 -16.31 -7.23 -9.44
C GLN A 82 -14.79 -7.36 -9.32
N ASN A 83 -14.09 -6.31 -9.68
CA ASN A 83 -12.65 -6.18 -9.45
C ASN A 83 -12.32 -5.54 -8.09
N GLY A 84 -13.33 -5.10 -7.34
CA GLY A 84 -13.21 -4.55 -6.00
C GLY A 84 -14.24 -5.15 -5.03
N VAL A 85 -13.85 -5.23 -3.76
CA VAL A 85 -14.72 -5.57 -2.64
C VAL A 85 -14.66 -4.43 -1.64
N SER A 86 -15.82 -3.98 -1.17
CA SER A 86 -15.94 -2.98 -0.12
C SER A 86 -16.79 -3.55 1.02
N LEU A 87 -16.23 -3.54 2.22
CA LEU A 87 -16.92 -3.92 3.46
C LEU A 87 -16.93 -2.70 4.38
N GLY A 88 -18.07 -2.36 4.89
CA GLY A 88 -18.26 -1.18 5.72
C GLY A 88 -18.90 -1.49 7.06
N LYS A 89 -19.48 -0.49 7.65
CA LYS A 89 -20.15 -0.57 8.95
C LYS A 89 -21.20 -1.68 9.02
N ASN A 90 -22.00 -1.85 7.96
CA ASN A 90 -23.10 -2.84 7.98
C ASN A 90 -22.59 -4.27 8.08
N GLU A 91 -21.46 -4.56 7.43
CA GLU A 91 -20.84 -5.89 7.45
C GLU A 91 -20.18 -6.18 8.79
N PHE A 92 -19.63 -5.15 9.46
CA PHE A 92 -18.87 -5.31 10.70
C PHE A 92 -19.64 -4.97 11.98
N SER A 93 -20.88 -4.49 11.90
CA SER A 93 -21.64 -4.10 13.09
C SER A 93 -21.97 -5.27 14.02
N GLY A 94 -22.02 -4.99 15.32
CA GLY A 94 -22.35 -5.93 16.38
C GLY A 94 -21.14 -6.64 16.98
N ASN A 95 -21.30 -7.93 17.30
CA ASN A 95 -20.24 -8.74 17.89
C ASN A 95 -19.09 -8.96 16.91
N THR A 96 -18.22 -9.92 17.19
CA THR A 96 -17.10 -10.26 16.31
C THR A 96 -17.56 -10.69 14.91
N LYS A 97 -17.06 -10.03 13.89
CA LYS A 97 -17.23 -10.35 12.47
C LYS A 97 -15.89 -10.57 11.80
N THR A 98 -15.78 -11.65 11.05
CA THR A 98 -14.59 -11.97 10.27
C THR A 98 -14.96 -12.16 8.81
N TYR A 99 -14.21 -11.52 7.94
CA TYR A 99 -14.30 -11.70 6.49
C TYR A 99 -12.97 -12.21 5.95
N VAL A 100 -13.08 -13.19 5.06
CA VAL A 100 -11.95 -13.73 4.29
C VAL A 100 -12.17 -13.37 2.83
N ILE A 101 -11.28 -12.56 2.26
CA ILE A 101 -11.32 -12.14 0.87
C ILE A 101 -10.14 -12.80 0.16
N GLU A 102 -10.42 -13.57 -0.89
CA GLU A 102 -9.38 -14.30 -1.62
C GLU A 102 -9.50 -14.02 -3.12
N SER A 103 -8.36 -13.93 -3.79
CA SER A 103 -8.36 -13.88 -5.24
C SER A 103 -8.76 -15.24 -5.83
N VAL A 104 -9.60 -15.23 -6.88
CA VAL A 104 -10.00 -16.46 -7.61
C VAL A 104 -8.97 -16.87 -8.67
N LYS A 105 -8.05 -15.95 -8.98
CA LYS A 105 -6.96 -16.11 -9.94
C LYS A 105 -5.77 -15.22 -9.57
N PRO A 106 -4.58 -15.42 -10.14
CA PRO A 106 -3.45 -14.51 -9.95
C PRO A 106 -3.75 -13.11 -10.51
N LEU A 107 -3.42 -12.07 -9.75
CA LEU A 107 -3.65 -10.66 -10.05
C LEU A 107 -2.34 -9.94 -10.33
N GLN A 108 -2.36 -8.93 -11.21
CA GLN A 108 -1.19 -8.11 -11.54
C GLN A 108 -0.93 -7.04 -10.48
N ASN A 109 -2.01 -6.38 -10.05
CA ASN A 109 -1.96 -5.35 -9.03
C ASN A 109 -3.06 -5.59 -8.00
N ILE A 110 -2.74 -5.34 -6.74
CA ILE A 110 -3.66 -5.45 -5.62
C ILE A 110 -3.46 -4.22 -4.74
N SER A 111 -4.54 -3.51 -4.46
CA SER A 111 -4.56 -2.37 -3.55
C SER A 111 -5.56 -2.62 -2.44
N VAL A 112 -5.16 -2.33 -1.21
CA VAL A 112 -6.01 -2.49 -0.01
C VAL A 112 -5.99 -1.19 0.77
N GLY A 113 -7.17 -0.70 1.15
CA GLY A 113 -7.36 0.38 2.10
C GLY A 113 -8.15 -0.12 3.30
N VAL A 114 -7.65 0.17 4.49
CA VAL A 114 -8.36 -0.10 5.74
C VAL A 114 -8.46 1.19 6.52
N GLN A 115 -9.67 1.56 6.93
CA GLN A 115 -9.91 2.72 7.76
C GLN A 115 -10.91 2.40 8.86
N CYS A 116 -10.46 2.48 10.10
CA CYS A 116 -11.24 2.23 11.30
C CYS A 116 -11.07 3.41 12.24
N ILE A 117 -12.13 4.20 12.39
CA ILE A 117 -12.14 5.43 13.19
C ILE A 117 -13.22 5.29 14.26
N ASN A 118 -12.89 5.73 15.48
CA ASN A 118 -13.81 5.78 16.60
C ASN A 118 -14.06 7.24 17.01
N VAL A 119 -15.32 7.64 16.99
CA VAL A 119 -15.72 9.00 17.39
C VAL A 119 -16.29 9.07 18.80
N GLU A 120 -16.48 7.93 19.44
CA GLU A 120 -17.03 7.78 20.79
C GLU A 120 -16.01 7.13 21.75
N ASP A 121 -16.38 7.01 23.03
CA ASP A 121 -15.48 6.50 24.07
C ASP A 121 -15.50 4.95 24.19
N LEU A 122 -16.33 4.25 23.42
CA LEU A 122 -16.38 2.79 23.41
C LEU A 122 -15.35 2.21 22.46
N PRO A 123 -14.21 1.68 22.96
CA PRO A 123 -13.19 1.09 22.09
C PRO A 123 -13.69 -0.18 21.42
N TYR A 124 -13.12 -0.47 20.25
CA TYR A 124 -13.30 -1.75 19.56
C TYR A 124 -11.97 -2.25 19.01
N GLN A 125 -11.93 -3.50 18.55
CA GLN A 125 -10.69 -4.10 18.07
C GLN A 125 -10.77 -4.46 16.59
N ILE A 126 -9.63 -4.33 15.91
CA ILE A 126 -9.43 -4.83 14.56
C ILE A 126 -8.19 -5.75 14.51
N SER A 127 -8.31 -6.82 13.74
CA SER A 127 -7.18 -7.62 13.28
C SER A 127 -7.19 -7.65 11.75
N TYR A 128 -6.02 -7.52 11.15
CA TYR A 128 -5.86 -7.57 9.70
C TYR A 128 -4.66 -8.44 9.34
N LYS A 129 -4.88 -9.44 8.48
CA LYS A 129 -3.83 -10.28 7.94
C LYS A 129 -3.86 -10.27 6.41
N ALA A 130 -2.70 -10.12 5.79
CA ALA A 130 -2.52 -10.22 4.35
C ALA A 130 -1.53 -11.33 4.02
N GLU A 131 -1.93 -12.22 3.12
CA GLU A 131 -1.11 -13.31 2.59
C GLU A 131 -1.05 -13.17 1.06
N ILE A 132 0.16 -13.06 0.51
CA ILE A 132 0.41 -12.95 -0.93
C ILE A 132 1.27 -14.13 -1.35
N ASN A 133 0.76 -14.94 -2.28
CA ASN A 133 1.37 -16.22 -2.68
C ASN A 133 1.67 -17.15 -1.48
N GLY A 134 0.81 -17.11 -0.46
CA GLY A 134 0.97 -17.88 0.78
C GLY A 134 1.94 -17.27 1.81
N GLU A 135 2.63 -16.19 1.47
CA GLU A 135 3.53 -15.50 2.38
C GLU A 135 2.78 -14.37 3.12
N VAL A 136 2.95 -14.30 4.43
CA VAL A 136 2.36 -13.25 5.27
C VAL A 136 3.09 -11.92 5.01
N LYS A 137 2.39 -10.93 4.51
CA LYS A 137 2.91 -9.58 4.24
C LYS A 137 2.49 -8.54 5.28
N ALA A 138 1.39 -8.78 5.98
CA ALA A 138 0.94 -7.99 7.13
C ALA A 138 0.19 -8.90 8.11
N ASP A 139 0.36 -8.66 9.40
CA ASP A 139 -0.32 -9.41 10.48
C ASP A 139 -0.51 -8.49 11.70
N GLU A 140 -1.56 -7.69 11.67
CA GLU A 140 -1.96 -6.80 12.75
C GLU A 140 -2.97 -7.52 13.64
N LYS A 141 -2.65 -7.69 14.92
CA LYS A 141 -3.47 -8.48 15.85
C LYS A 141 -4.06 -7.61 16.94
N GLY A 142 -5.39 -7.58 17.02
CA GLY A 142 -6.12 -6.98 18.13
C GLY A 142 -5.77 -5.51 18.38
N PHE A 143 -5.55 -4.73 17.31
CA PHE A 143 -5.35 -3.29 17.45
C PHE A 143 -6.61 -2.66 18.04
N THR A 144 -6.45 -1.94 19.15
CA THR A 144 -7.58 -1.28 19.82
C THR A 144 -7.77 0.11 19.22
N VAL A 145 -8.91 0.30 18.54
CA VAL A 145 -9.33 1.58 17.99
C VAL A 145 -10.05 2.37 19.08
N THR A 146 -9.54 3.56 19.35
CA THR A 146 -10.09 4.49 20.34
C THR A 146 -10.32 5.85 19.71
N LYS A 147 -10.95 6.77 20.42
CA LYS A 147 -11.13 8.17 19.98
C LYS A 147 -9.82 8.89 19.61
N ASN A 148 -8.69 8.42 20.12
CA ASN A 148 -7.37 9.02 19.92
C ASN A 148 -6.40 8.09 19.15
N ALA A 149 -6.86 6.91 18.72
CA ALA A 149 -6.03 5.94 18.03
C ALA A 149 -6.84 5.23 16.93
N ASP A 150 -6.68 5.69 15.71
CA ASP A 150 -7.30 5.13 14.52
C ASP A 150 -6.43 4.02 13.92
N PHE A 151 -7.08 3.07 13.25
CA PHE A 151 -6.39 2.14 12.38
C PHE A 151 -6.63 2.53 10.92
N THR A 152 -5.67 3.25 10.34
CA THR A 152 -5.72 3.67 8.93
C THR A 152 -4.46 3.19 8.22
N LYS A 153 -4.64 2.29 7.25
CA LYS A 153 -3.55 1.64 6.51
C LYS A 153 -3.88 1.55 5.03
N GLY A 154 -2.86 1.69 4.20
CA GLY A 154 -2.91 1.43 2.77
C GLY A 154 -1.79 0.48 2.37
N TYR A 155 -2.10 -0.49 1.52
CA TYR A 155 -1.14 -1.48 1.04
C TYR A 155 -1.27 -1.64 -0.47
N THR A 156 -0.13 -1.88 -1.13
CA THR A 156 -0.06 -2.26 -2.55
C THR A 156 0.82 -3.50 -2.67
N TYR A 157 0.34 -4.48 -3.39
CA TYR A 157 1.01 -5.77 -3.60
C TYR A 157 1.15 -6.08 -5.09
#